data_b2ca70e2903731ca60f2441f17298d0b
#
_entry.id   b2ca70e2903731ca60f2441f17298d0b
#
_cell.length_a   1.000
_cell.length_b   1.000
_cell.length_c   1.000
_cell.angle_alpha   90.00
_cell.angle_beta   90.00
_cell.angle_gamma   90.00
#
_symmetry.space_group_name_H-M   'P 1'
#
loop_
_entity.id
_entity.type
_entity.pdbx_description
1 polymer ?
#
loop_
_entity_poly.entity_id
_entity_poly.type
_entity_poly.pdbx_seq_one_letter_code
_entity_poly.pdbx_strand_id
1 'polypeptide(L)'
;NMDVLCPDGAPWALHKQAVARILNGGGLCTGSLINNTANDGTPYFLTADHCGPGTMGGAVFKFNYESPVCATGGNSQDPGTNDIVNGSVLRASRADSDFGLIELNSAPPLSYNPYYAGWDNSGTVAPTVVGIHHPSGDVKKISFDDDPITNTSYGGTAVPGNGTHWRIETWERNTTTEGGSSGSAIFDNNGRIIGQLHGGGAACGNTQSDWYGCLHISWNGSSANQRLRDWLDPSNSNTVLDG
;
A
#
# COMPACT_ATOMS: atom_id res chain seq x y z
N ASN A 1 -0.98 -7.42 -15.94
CA ASN A 1 -0.17 -7.14 -14.75
C ASN A 1 1.29 -7.52 -14.97
N MET A 2 2.20 -6.75 -14.40
CA MET A 2 3.65 -6.93 -14.51
C MET A 2 4.19 -7.48 -13.19
N ASP A 3 5.01 -8.54 -13.26
CA ASP A 3 5.70 -9.06 -12.06
C ASP A 3 6.71 -8.04 -11.53
N VAL A 4 6.78 -7.92 -10.20
CA VAL A 4 7.67 -6.94 -9.55
C VAL A 4 9.16 -7.16 -9.86
N LEU A 5 9.55 -8.36 -10.27
CA LEU A 5 10.93 -8.69 -10.69
C LEU A 5 11.21 -8.43 -12.18
N CYS A 6 10.26 -7.87 -12.93
CA CYS A 6 10.55 -7.37 -14.28
C CYS A 6 11.52 -6.17 -14.24
N PRO A 7 12.25 -5.90 -15.33
CA PRO A 7 13.25 -4.82 -15.35
C PRO A 7 12.76 -3.46 -14.87
N ASP A 8 11.51 -3.09 -15.19
CA ASP A 8 10.88 -1.85 -14.72
C ASP A 8 10.73 -1.80 -13.19
N GLY A 9 10.63 -2.94 -12.53
CA GLY A 9 10.57 -3.04 -11.06
C GLY A 9 11.93 -2.91 -10.36
N ALA A 10 13.04 -2.96 -11.08
CA ALA A 10 14.38 -2.96 -10.47
C ALA A 10 14.66 -1.74 -9.57
N PRO A 11 14.25 -0.50 -9.91
CA PRO A 11 14.41 0.65 -9.01
C PRO A 11 13.64 0.51 -7.68
N TRP A 12 12.65 -0.38 -7.64
CA TRP A 12 11.74 -0.58 -6.50
C TRP A 12 12.10 -1.81 -5.65
N ALA A 13 13.33 -2.32 -5.80
CA ALA A 13 13.80 -3.53 -5.13
C ALA A 13 13.74 -3.49 -3.59
N LEU A 14 13.89 -2.31 -2.98
CA LEU A 14 13.68 -2.12 -1.53
C LEU A 14 12.19 -2.05 -1.20
N HIS A 15 11.43 -1.25 -1.93
CA HIS A 15 10.02 -0.95 -1.63
C HIS A 15 9.15 -2.22 -1.69
N LYS A 16 9.44 -3.14 -2.62
CA LYS A 16 8.73 -4.42 -2.68
C LYS A 16 8.87 -5.26 -1.41
N GLN A 17 9.94 -5.06 -0.63
CA GLN A 17 10.18 -5.78 0.63
C GLN A 17 9.27 -5.29 1.77
N ALA A 18 8.68 -4.09 1.64
CA ALA A 18 7.68 -3.62 2.58
C ALA A 18 6.32 -4.30 2.38
N VAL A 19 6.02 -4.75 1.16
CA VAL A 19 4.67 -5.15 0.74
C VAL A 19 4.41 -6.63 1.04
N ALA A 20 3.25 -6.91 1.66
CA ALA A 20 2.79 -8.27 1.91
C ALA A 20 1.33 -8.46 1.47
N ARG A 21 1.01 -9.69 1.05
CA ARG A 21 -0.35 -10.16 0.82
C ARG A 21 -1.03 -10.46 2.15
N ILE A 22 -2.26 -9.99 2.32
CA ILE A 22 -3.10 -10.26 3.48
C ILE A 22 -4.13 -11.33 3.14
N LEU A 23 -4.22 -12.35 4.01
CA LEU A 23 -5.26 -13.38 3.99
C LEU A 23 -6.04 -13.27 5.30
N ASN A 24 -7.30 -12.82 5.24
CA ASN A 24 -8.15 -12.61 6.40
C ASN A 24 -9.54 -13.20 6.19
N GLY A 25 -9.88 -14.31 6.85
CA GLY A 25 -11.22 -14.91 6.80
C GLY A 25 -11.73 -15.27 5.41
N GLY A 26 -10.84 -15.59 4.45
CA GLY A 26 -11.17 -15.82 3.04
C GLY A 26 -11.13 -14.55 2.16
N GLY A 27 -10.96 -13.37 2.76
CA GLY A 27 -10.70 -12.11 2.06
C GLY A 27 -9.22 -11.96 1.68
N LEU A 28 -8.99 -11.21 0.61
CA LEU A 28 -7.67 -10.90 0.08
C LEU A 28 -7.48 -9.38 0.10
N CYS A 29 -6.38 -8.93 0.67
CA CYS A 29 -5.93 -7.54 0.61
C CYS A 29 -4.40 -7.50 0.49
N THR A 30 -3.88 -6.31 0.37
CA THR A 30 -2.46 -5.97 0.38
C THR A 30 -2.21 -4.91 1.45
N GLY A 31 -0.99 -4.82 1.91
CA GLY A 31 -0.54 -3.72 2.76
C GLY A 31 0.98 -3.62 2.78
N SER A 32 1.49 -2.65 3.52
CA SER A 32 2.92 -2.33 3.52
C SER A 32 3.42 -1.99 4.92
N LEU A 33 4.59 -2.50 5.28
CA LEU A 33 5.35 -2.02 6.44
C LEU A 33 5.65 -0.53 6.26
N ILE A 34 5.35 0.26 7.27
CA ILE A 34 5.55 1.71 7.26
C ILE A 34 6.39 2.13 8.45
N ASN A 35 7.41 2.96 8.20
CA ASN A 35 8.35 3.40 9.21
C ASN A 35 7.74 4.46 10.14
N ASN A 36 8.30 4.57 11.34
CA ASN A 36 8.02 5.64 12.30
C ASN A 36 9.28 6.48 12.56
N THR A 37 9.10 7.67 13.10
CA THR A 37 10.22 8.60 13.38
C THR A 37 11.18 8.12 14.47
N ALA A 38 10.81 7.12 15.26
CA ALA A 38 11.70 6.49 16.22
C ALA A 38 12.68 5.51 15.58
N ASN A 39 12.42 5.05 14.35
CA ASN A 39 13.19 4.03 13.63
C ASN A 39 13.48 2.79 14.50
N ASP A 40 12.48 2.38 15.31
CA ASP A 40 12.64 1.34 16.32
C ASP A 40 12.26 -0.06 15.84
N GLY A 41 11.86 -0.19 14.56
CA GLY A 41 11.44 -1.45 13.97
C GLY A 41 10.07 -1.95 14.43
N THR A 42 9.27 -1.10 15.09
CA THR A 42 7.87 -1.43 15.39
C THR A 42 7.15 -1.80 14.10
N PRO A 43 6.54 -3.00 14.01
CA PRO A 43 6.02 -3.51 12.75
C PRO A 43 4.66 -2.91 12.40
N TYR A 44 4.60 -1.59 12.27
CA TYR A 44 3.42 -0.91 11.75
C TYR A 44 3.20 -1.30 10.29
N PHE A 45 1.94 -1.57 9.97
CA PHE A 45 1.55 -2.04 8.67
C PHE A 45 0.29 -1.30 8.20
N LEU A 46 0.44 -0.57 7.10
CA LEU A 46 -0.63 0.23 6.50
C LEU A 46 -1.43 -0.62 5.51
N THR A 47 -2.74 -0.55 5.59
CA THR A 47 -3.69 -1.18 4.67
C THR A 47 -4.96 -0.32 4.55
N ALA A 48 -6.03 -0.84 3.96
CA ALA A 48 -7.32 -0.16 3.85
C ALA A 48 -8.25 -0.46 5.02
N ASP A 49 -9.14 0.48 5.38
CA ASP A 49 -10.18 0.27 6.40
C ASP A 49 -11.20 -0.80 5.96
N HIS A 50 -11.59 -0.79 4.68
CA HIS A 50 -12.52 -1.79 4.15
C HIS A 50 -11.95 -3.22 4.12
N CYS A 51 -10.63 -3.40 4.28
CA CYS A 51 -10.00 -4.72 4.48
C CYS A 51 -10.29 -5.32 5.87
N GLY A 52 -10.96 -4.58 6.75
CA GLY A 52 -11.35 -5.03 8.08
C GLY A 52 -10.19 -5.17 9.06
N PRO A 53 -9.34 -4.14 9.24
CA PRO A 53 -8.13 -4.24 10.05
C PRO A 53 -8.41 -4.63 11.52
N GLY A 54 -9.59 -4.31 12.03
CA GLY A 54 -10.03 -4.73 13.37
C GLY A 54 -10.30 -6.23 13.54
N THR A 55 -10.37 -6.98 12.44
CA THR A 55 -10.61 -8.44 12.45
C THR A 55 -9.35 -9.26 12.14
N MET A 56 -8.20 -8.61 11.99
CA MET A 56 -6.94 -9.24 11.52
C MET A 56 -6.13 -9.90 12.65
N GLY A 57 -6.70 -10.13 13.82
CA GLY A 57 -6.01 -10.84 14.92
C GLY A 57 -5.56 -12.26 14.59
N GLY A 58 -6.16 -12.89 13.58
CA GLY A 58 -5.78 -14.21 13.06
C GLY A 58 -5.38 -14.19 11.58
N ALA A 59 -5.20 -13.02 10.98
CA ALA A 59 -4.82 -12.90 9.57
C ALA A 59 -3.40 -13.40 9.31
N VAL A 60 -3.14 -13.80 8.07
CA VAL A 60 -1.81 -14.20 7.60
C VAL A 60 -1.27 -13.11 6.67
N PHE A 61 -0.08 -12.62 6.98
CA PHE A 61 0.67 -11.64 6.19
C PHE A 61 1.81 -12.37 5.49
N LYS A 62 1.69 -12.55 4.16
CA LYS A 62 2.66 -13.30 3.36
C LYS A 62 3.61 -12.34 2.65
N PHE A 63 4.86 -12.32 3.11
CA PHE A 63 5.96 -11.56 2.52
C PHE A 63 6.63 -12.36 1.39
N ASN A 64 7.40 -11.69 0.53
CA ASN A 64 8.20 -12.31 -0.53
C ASN A 64 7.41 -13.24 -1.46
N TYR A 65 6.08 -13.08 -1.52
CA TYR A 65 5.25 -13.83 -2.45
C TYR A 65 5.31 -13.16 -3.83
N GLU A 66 6.40 -13.41 -4.52
CA GLU A 66 6.74 -12.80 -5.82
C GLU A 66 7.28 -13.86 -6.79
N SER A 67 6.92 -13.76 -8.06
CA SER A 67 7.42 -14.70 -9.08
C SER A 67 8.95 -14.59 -9.19
N PRO A 68 9.70 -15.70 -9.19
CA PRO A 68 11.16 -15.68 -9.33
C PRO A 68 11.62 -15.25 -10.73
N VAL A 69 10.70 -15.15 -11.66
CA VAL A 69 10.96 -14.73 -13.05
C VAL A 69 10.03 -13.58 -13.42
N CYS A 70 10.49 -12.71 -14.34
CA CYS A 70 9.62 -11.76 -14.97
C CYS A 70 8.70 -12.50 -15.96
N ALA A 71 7.43 -12.54 -15.66
CA ALA A 71 6.42 -13.05 -16.58
C ALA A 71 5.38 -11.96 -16.84
N THR A 72 4.89 -11.91 -18.06
CA THR A 72 3.79 -11.03 -18.48
C THR A 72 2.65 -11.91 -18.97
N GLY A 73 1.40 -11.46 -18.75
CA GLY A 73 0.25 -12.17 -19.30
C GLY A 73 -0.13 -13.49 -18.60
N GLY A 74 0.11 -13.60 -17.27
CA GLY A 74 -0.44 -14.69 -16.46
C GLY A 74 0.43 -15.95 -16.38
N ASN A 75 1.70 -15.88 -16.76
CA ASN A 75 2.67 -16.99 -16.65
C ASN A 75 3.60 -16.86 -15.43
N SER A 76 3.22 -16.08 -14.43
CA SER A 76 3.96 -15.93 -13.18
C SER A 76 4.04 -17.24 -12.42
N GLN A 77 5.15 -17.46 -11.74
CA GLN A 77 5.41 -18.70 -11.01
C GLN A 77 5.22 -18.48 -9.51
N ASP A 78 4.63 -19.44 -8.81
CA ASP A 78 4.60 -19.47 -7.36
C ASP A 78 6.03 -19.63 -6.84
N PRO A 79 6.53 -18.73 -5.96
CA PRO A 79 7.89 -18.82 -5.43
C PRO A 79 8.10 -20.02 -4.50
N GLY A 80 7.02 -20.68 -4.06
CA GLY A 80 7.09 -21.74 -3.05
C GLY A 80 7.52 -21.24 -1.66
N THR A 81 7.68 -19.92 -1.47
CA THR A 81 8.06 -19.35 -0.17
C THR A 81 6.91 -19.35 0.81
N ASN A 82 7.22 -19.48 2.09
CA ASN A 82 6.24 -19.41 3.16
C ASN A 82 6.65 -18.38 4.23
N ASP A 83 7.06 -17.22 3.77
CA ASP A 83 7.50 -16.10 4.59
C ASP A 83 6.27 -15.41 5.18
N ILE A 84 5.78 -15.90 6.33
CA ILE A 84 4.53 -15.45 6.94
C ILE A 84 4.75 -14.85 8.32
N VAL A 85 3.93 -13.83 8.63
CA VAL A 85 3.68 -13.32 9.98
C VAL A 85 2.19 -13.50 10.25
N ASN A 86 1.82 -13.89 11.47
CA ASN A 86 0.44 -14.16 11.83
C ASN A 86 -0.10 -13.16 12.85
N GLY A 87 -1.28 -12.64 12.54
CA GLY A 87 -2.06 -11.80 13.42
C GLY A 87 -1.51 -10.39 13.60
N SER A 88 -2.39 -9.52 14.03
CA SER A 88 -2.09 -8.10 14.25
C SER A 88 -3.05 -7.50 15.28
N VAL A 89 -2.69 -6.30 15.74
CA VAL A 89 -3.53 -5.46 16.60
C VAL A 89 -3.84 -4.17 15.85
N LEU A 90 -5.13 -3.79 15.80
CA LEU A 90 -5.54 -2.50 15.23
C LEU A 90 -4.97 -1.35 16.07
N ARG A 91 -4.36 -0.37 15.41
CA ARG A 91 -3.89 0.88 16.02
C ARG A 91 -4.79 2.05 15.68
N ALA A 92 -5.09 2.25 14.41
CA ALA A 92 -5.98 3.30 13.93
C ALA A 92 -6.68 2.89 12.64
N SER A 93 -7.90 3.38 12.42
CA SER A 93 -8.57 3.30 11.13
C SER A 93 -9.60 4.41 10.95
N ARG A 94 -9.93 4.72 9.71
CA ARG A 94 -10.97 5.70 9.39
C ARG A 94 -11.48 5.52 7.96
N ALA A 95 -12.81 5.50 7.83
CA ALA A 95 -13.46 5.19 6.56
C ALA A 95 -13.44 6.34 5.53
N ASP A 96 -13.31 7.61 5.95
CA ASP A 96 -13.38 8.75 5.01
C ASP A 96 -12.17 8.82 4.03
N SER A 97 -11.00 8.37 4.48
CA SER A 97 -9.80 8.17 3.67
C SER A 97 -9.42 6.68 3.55
N ASP A 98 -10.28 5.80 4.04
CA ASP A 98 -10.17 4.35 3.95
C ASP A 98 -8.83 3.77 4.46
N PHE A 99 -8.19 4.39 5.45
CA PHE A 99 -6.94 3.85 5.98
C PHE A 99 -7.16 2.90 7.16
N GLY A 100 -6.33 1.87 7.24
CA GLY A 100 -6.15 1.02 8.41
C GLY A 100 -4.67 0.89 8.76
N LEU A 101 -4.31 1.26 9.98
CA LEU A 101 -2.98 1.02 10.56
C LEU A 101 -3.09 -0.09 11.60
N ILE A 102 -2.36 -1.16 11.38
CA ILE A 102 -2.21 -2.27 12.32
C ILE A 102 -0.75 -2.40 12.75
N GLU A 103 -0.54 -3.07 13.85
CA GLU A 103 0.78 -3.53 14.27
C GLU A 103 0.77 -5.04 14.22
N LEU A 104 1.70 -5.63 13.47
CA LEU A 104 1.84 -7.08 13.38
C LEU A 104 2.24 -7.64 14.75
N ASN A 105 1.74 -8.83 15.10
CA ASN A 105 2.04 -9.46 16.40
C ASN A 105 3.54 -9.76 16.60
N SER A 106 4.31 -9.81 15.52
CA SER A 106 5.76 -9.90 15.53
C SER A 106 6.36 -9.19 14.33
N ALA A 107 7.54 -8.61 14.49
CA ALA A 107 8.29 -8.09 13.36
C ALA A 107 8.65 -9.24 12.41
N PRO A 108 8.61 -9.01 11.08
CA PRO A 108 9.10 -10.00 10.13
C PRO A 108 10.57 -10.33 10.41
N PRO A 109 10.97 -11.62 10.38
CA PRO A 109 12.36 -12.01 10.56
C PRO A 109 13.31 -11.27 9.59
N LEU A 110 14.52 -10.98 10.00
CA LEU A 110 15.52 -10.34 9.15
C LEU A 110 15.82 -11.16 7.87
N SER A 111 15.62 -12.47 7.92
CA SER A 111 15.77 -13.33 6.73
C SER A 111 14.76 -13.04 5.62
N TYR A 112 13.65 -12.35 5.94
CA TYR A 112 12.68 -11.88 4.93
C TYR A 112 13.11 -10.57 4.26
N ASN A 113 14.24 -9.98 4.70
CA ASN A 113 14.73 -8.66 4.28
C ASN A 113 13.66 -7.57 4.39
N PRO A 114 12.98 -7.41 5.53
CA PRO A 114 11.90 -6.45 5.64
C PRO A 114 12.41 -5.01 5.44
N TYR A 115 11.67 -4.22 4.68
CA TYR A 115 11.87 -2.81 4.52
C TYR A 115 10.68 -2.05 5.11
N TYR A 116 10.94 -1.09 5.97
CA TYR A 116 9.94 -0.20 6.54
C TYR A 116 9.91 1.06 5.69
N ALA A 117 8.90 1.18 4.83
CA ALA A 117 8.84 2.25 3.87
C ALA A 117 8.65 3.62 4.53
N GLY A 118 9.34 4.61 4.01
CA GLY A 118 9.13 6.00 4.37
C GLY A 118 7.78 6.54 3.89
N TRP A 119 7.45 7.75 4.28
CA TRP A 119 6.18 8.39 3.97
C TRP A 119 6.31 9.90 3.74
N ASP A 120 5.35 10.46 3.01
CA ASP A 120 5.17 11.90 2.82
C ASP A 120 3.72 12.29 3.13
N ASN A 121 3.53 13.11 4.16
CA ASN A 121 2.23 13.63 4.57
C ASN A 121 2.01 15.09 4.16
N SER A 122 2.83 15.65 3.29
CA SER A 122 2.74 17.04 2.87
C SER A 122 1.48 17.34 2.04
N GLY A 123 0.89 16.33 1.42
CA GLY A 123 -0.21 16.50 0.46
C GLY A 123 0.22 17.07 -0.89
N THR A 124 1.52 17.04 -1.17
CA THR A 124 2.06 17.44 -2.47
C THR A 124 1.65 16.44 -3.54
N VAL A 125 1.15 16.94 -4.68
CA VAL A 125 0.81 16.12 -5.83
C VAL A 125 2.08 15.50 -6.41
N ALA A 126 2.13 14.18 -6.48
CA ALA A 126 3.25 13.48 -7.10
C ALA A 126 3.14 13.54 -8.64
N PRO A 127 4.25 13.81 -9.35
CA PRO A 127 4.26 13.83 -10.81
C PRO A 127 4.15 12.44 -11.43
N THR A 128 4.54 11.41 -10.71
CA THR A 128 4.45 10.00 -11.09
C THR A 128 4.30 9.17 -9.83
N VAL A 129 3.67 8.02 -9.91
CA VAL A 129 3.53 7.10 -8.77
C VAL A 129 3.69 5.64 -9.19
N VAL A 130 4.00 4.81 -8.20
CA VAL A 130 4.13 3.36 -8.36
C VAL A 130 3.31 2.65 -7.28
N GLY A 131 2.49 1.70 -7.69
CA GLY A 131 1.79 0.77 -6.82
C GLY A 131 2.45 -0.61 -6.81
N ILE A 132 2.63 -1.21 -5.62
CA ILE A 132 3.12 -2.59 -5.49
C ILE A 132 2.08 -3.37 -4.70
N HIS A 133 1.54 -4.45 -5.28
CA HIS A 133 0.31 -5.06 -4.79
C HIS A 133 0.18 -6.55 -5.15
N HIS A 134 -0.88 -7.20 -4.66
CA HIS A 134 -1.22 -8.59 -4.92
C HIS A 134 -2.62 -8.70 -5.56
N PRO A 135 -2.75 -8.40 -6.87
CA PRO A 135 -4.03 -8.44 -7.56
C PRO A 135 -4.56 -9.88 -7.60
N SER A 136 -5.84 -10.06 -7.31
CA SER A 136 -6.51 -11.38 -7.24
C SER A 136 -5.82 -12.39 -6.31
N GLY A 137 -5.01 -11.90 -5.37
CA GLY A 137 -4.17 -12.74 -4.52
C GLY A 137 -3.00 -13.39 -5.24
N ASP A 138 -2.69 -12.97 -6.46
CA ASP A 138 -1.54 -13.43 -7.25
C ASP A 138 -0.21 -12.99 -6.61
N VAL A 139 0.89 -13.48 -7.15
CA VAL A 139 2.24 -13.03 -6.77
C VAL A 139 2.36 -11.52 -6.93
N LYS A 140 3.30 -10.94 -6.19
CA LYS A 140 3.51 -9.48 -6.14
C LYS A 140 3.69 -8.87 -7.52
N LYS A 141 2.90 -7.85 -7.81
CA LYS A 141 2.89 -7.08 -9.05
C LYS A 141 3.29 -5.64 -8.79
N ILE A 142 3.65 -4.96 -9.88
CA ILE A 142 3.98 -3.54 -9.87
C ILE A 142 3.18 -2.82 -10.97
N SER A 143 2.67 -1.64 -10.64
CA SER A 143 1.89 -0.80 -11.53
C SER A 143 2.44 0.61 -11.53
N PHE A 144 2.37 1.28 -12.68
CA PHE A 144 2.96 2.59 -12.92
C PHE A 144 1.90 3.58 -13.41
N ASP A 145 1.96 4.79 -12.87
CA ASP A 145 1.32 5.98 -13.41
C ASP A 145 2.43 7.02 -13.65
N ASP A 146 2.71 7.28 -14.91
CA ASP A 146 3.77 8.19 -15.34
C ASP A 146 3.25 9.64 -15.51
N ASP A 147 1.97 9.88 -15.18
CA ASP A 147 1.30 11.18 -15.19
C ASP A 147 1.07 11.70 -13.76
N PRO A 148 0.90 13.03 -13.57
CA PRO A 148 0.58 13.58 -12.26
C PRO A 148 -0.79 13.12 -11.75
N ILE A 149 -0.81 12.57 -10.54
CA ILE A 149 -2.04 12.20 -9.86
C ILE A 149 -2.91 13.42 -9.58
N THR A 150 -4.21 13.22 -9.35
CA THR A 150 -5.13 14.29 -9.00
C THR A 150 -5.78 14.06 -7.64
N ASN A 151 -5.99 15.15 -6.88
CA ASN A 151 -6.70 15.08 -5.61
C ASN A 151 -8.21 15.22 -5.83
N THR A 152 -9.00 14.24 -5.37
CA THR A 152 -10.45 14.16 -5.61
C THR A 152 -11.20 13.60 -4.41
N SER A 153 -12.53 13.44 -4.53
CA SER A 153 -13.31 12.53 -3.70
C SER A 153 -13.16 11.08 -4.18
N TYR A 154 -13.44 10.10 -3.33
CA TYR A 154 -13.55 8.70 -3.76
C TYR A 154 -14.59 8.54 -4.88
N GLY A 155 -14.20 7.87 -5.96
CA GLY A 155 -15.06 7.68 -7.14
C GLY A 155 -15.35 8.95 -7.94
N GLY A 156 -14.80 10.10 -7.54
CA GLY A 156 -15.04 11.39 -8.17
C GLY A 156 -13.94 11.81 -9.16
N THR A 157 -14.28 12.77 -10.01
CA THR A 157 -13.36 13.40 -10.98
C THR A 157 -13.18 14.89 -10.76
N ALA A 158 -13.99 15.49 -9.87
CA ALA A 158 -13.86 16.91 -9.53
C ALA A 158 -12.61 17.15 -8.68
N VAL A 159 -11.83 18.15 -9.03
CA VAL A 159 -10.60 18.56 -8.34
C VAL A 159 -10.85 19.86 -7.58
N PRO A 160 -10.59 19.92 -6.27
CA PRO A 160 -10.09 18.83 -5.41
C PRO A 160 -11.20 17.91 -4.88
N GLY A 161 -12.46 18.08 -5.24
CA GLY A 161 -13.57 17.36 -4.62
C GLY A 161 -13.63 17.63 -3.12
N ASN A 162 -13.70 16.56 -2.29
CA ASN A 162 -13.51 16.67 -0.84
C ASN A 162 -12.04 16.47 -0.40
N GLY A 163 -11.14 16.21 -1.36
CA GLY A 163 -9.70 16.10 -1.14
C GLY A 163 -9.23 14.83 -0.44
N THR A 164 -10.10 13.83 -0.25
CA THR A 164 -9.75 12.65 0.55
C THR A 164 -8.93 11.60 -0.19
N HIS A 165 -8.91 11.64 -1.54
CA HIS A 165 -8.30 10.61 -2.35
C HIS A 165 -7.41 11.16 -3.46
N TRP A 166 -6.32 10.47 -3.70
CA TRP A 166 -5.55 10.55 -4.94
C TRP A 166 -6.24 9.71 -5.99
N ARG A 167 -6.47 10.26 -7.17
CA ARG A 167 -7.00 9.54 -8.32
C ARG A 167 -5.87 9.25 -9.30
N ILE A 168 -5.72 7.98 -9.63
CA ILE A 168 -4.99 7.49 -10.80
C ILE A 168 -5.99 7.47 -11.94
N GLU A 169 -5.76 8.22 -13.00
CA GLU A 169 -6.70 8.24 -14.13
C GLU A 169 -6.65 6.94 -14.91
N THR A 170 -5.45 6.49 -15.23
CA THR A 170 -5.21 5.26 -15.98
C THR A 170 -3.85 4.70 -15.61
N TRP A 171 -3.77 3.42 -15.30
CA TRP A 171 -2.49 2.75 -15.15
C TRP A 171 -1.81 2.56 -16.52
N GLU A 172 -0.50 2.72 -16.55
CA GLU A 172 0.31 2.68 -17.76
C GLU A 172 1.15 1.41 -17.85
N ARG A 173 1.98 1.30 -18.90
CA ARG A 173 2.90 0.17 -19.16
C ARG A 173 2.20 -1.20 -19.13
N ASN A 174 0.91 -1.27 -19.52
CA ASN A 174 0.07 -2.47 -19.42
C ASN A 174 -0.03 -3.03 -17.99
N THR A 175 0.02 -2.15 -17.01
CA THR A 175 -0.17 -2.48 -15.59
C THR A 175 -1.56 -2.06 -15.13
N THR A 176 -2.02 -2.57 -13.99
CA THR A 176 -3.31 -2.25 -13.41
C THR A 176 -3.40 -2.81 -11.98
N THR A 177 -4.46 -2.49 -11.26
CA THR A 177 -4.85 -3.20 -10.02
C THR A 177 -6.03 -4.12 -10.29
N GLU A 178 -6.37 -4.96 -9.33
CA GLU A 178 -7.58 -5.82 -9.32
C GLU A 178 -8.02 -6.05 -7.87
N GLY A 179 -9.13 -6.72 -7.66
CA GLY A 179 -9.54 -7.18 -6.32
C GLY A 179 -8.39 -7.88 -5.60
N GLY A 180 -8.18 -7.62 -4.32
CA GLY A 180 -6.99 -8.08 -3.57
C GLY A 180 -5.84 -7.08 -3.52
N SER A 181 -5.76 -6.13 -4.46
CA SER A 181 -4.82 -5.00 -4.40
C SER A 181 -5.19 -3.98 -3.32
N SER A 182 -6.42 -4.00 -2.83
CA SER A 182 -6.94 -3.16 -1.75
C SER A 182 -5.96 -3.00 -0.61
N GLY A 183 -5.72 -1.77 -0.16
CA GLY A 183 -4.79 -1.43 0.91
C GLY A 183 -3.32 -1.33 0.49
N SER A 184 -2.97 -1.67 -0.76
CA SER A 184 -1.60 -1.47 -1.25
C SER A 184 -1.21 -0.01 -1.24
N ALA A 185 0.02 0.28 -0.84
CA ALA A 185 0.56 1.63 -0.87
C ALA A 185 0.83 2.09 -2.30
N ILE A 186 0.64 3.41 -2.56
CA ILE A 186 1.30 4.07 -3.67
C ILE A 186 2.51 4.86 -3.15
N PHE A 187 3.56 4.80 -3.93
CA PHE A 187 4.82 5.47 -3.67
C PHE A 187 4.99 6.64 -4.64
N ASP A 188 5.45 7.77 -4.12
CA ASP A 188 5.88 8.91 -4.94
C ASP A 188 7.20 8.61 -5.66
N ASN A 189 7.67 9.56 -6.46
CA ASN A 189 8.95 9.47 -7.18
C ASN A 189 10.18 9.45 -6.28
N ASN A 190 10.04 9.67 -4.95
CA ASN A 190 11.10 9.54 -3.95
C ASN A 190 11.02 8.21 -3.20
N GLY A 191 10.06 7.35 -3.52
CA GLY A 191 9.83 6.06 -2.87
C GLY A 191 9.14 6.16 -1.52
N ARG A 192 8.40 7.23 -1.25
CA ARG A 192 7.65 7.44 -0.01
C ARG A 192 6.18 7.12 -0.21
N ILE A 193 5.56 6.51 0.80
CA ILE A 193 4.12 6.24 0.80
C ILE A 193 3.36 7.56 0.92
N ILE A 194 2.43 7.80 0.00
CA ILE A 194 1.54 8.96 -0.01
C ILE A 194 0.05 8.59 0.10
N GLY A 195 -0.26 7.30 0.09
CA GLY A 195 -1.63 6.80 0.21
C GLY A 195 -1.70 5.28 0.11
N GLN A 196 -2.92 4.74 0.30
CA GLN A 196 -3.22 3.31 0.15
C GLN A 196 -4.48 3.12 -0.71
N LEU A 197 -4.54 2.04 -1.47
CA LEU A 197 -5.64 1.75 -2.41
C LEU A 197 -6.97 1.52 -1.68
N HIS A 198 -7.93 2.40 -1.93
CA HIS A 198 -9.34 2.17 -1.62
C HIS A 198 -9.97 1.26 -2.66
N GLY A 199 -9.79 1.56 -3.93
CA GLY A 199 -10.30 0.80 -5.06
C GLY A 199 -10.69 1.68 -6.22
N GLY A 200 -11.26 1.04 -7.24
CA GLY A 200 -11.72 1.73 -8.44
C GLY A 200 -12.29 0.76 -9.45
N GLY A 201 -12.27 1.17 -10.69
CA GLY A 201 -12.72 0.34 -11.81
C GLY A 201 -11.58 -0.30 -12.60
N ALA A 202 -10.32 -0.01 -12.24
CA ALA A 202 -9.17 -0.55 -12.94
C ALA A 202 -9.16 -2.09 -12.88
N ALA A 203 -8.86 -2.72 -14.00
CA ALA A 203 -8.74 -4.15 -14.14
C ALA A 203 -7.99 -4.50 -15.42
N CYS A 204 -7.52 -5.73 -15.55
CA CYS A 204 -6.95 -6.21 -16.80
C CYS A 204 -7.89 -5.98 -17.98
N GLY A 205 -7.38 -5.30 -19.00
CA GLY A 205 -8.11 -5.04 -20.25
C GLY A 205 -8.98 -3.79 -20.26
N ASN A 206 -8.89 -2.94 -19.23
CA ASN A 206 -9.55 -1.62 -19.24
C ASN A 206 -8.57 -0.50 -18.84
N THR A 207 -9.03 0.75 -18.93
CA THR A 207 -8.29 1.97 -18.58
C THR A 207 -9.06 2.80 -17.56
N GLN A 208 -9.79 2.15 -16.66
CA GLN A 208 -10.56 2.84 -15.64
C GLN A 208 -9.68 3.30 -14.48
N SER A 209 -10.18 4.30 -13.75
CA SER A 209 -9.46 4.94 -12.66
C SER A 209 -9.46 4.11 -11.38
N ASP A 210 -8.43 4.36 -10.57
CA ASP A 210 -8.35 3.95 -9.17
C ASP A 210 -8.23 5.15 -8.23
N TRP A 211 -8.61 4.95 -6.98
CA TRP A 211 -8.54 5.95 -5.91
C TRP A 211 -7.78 5.41 -4.71
N TYR A 212 -6.85 6.21 -4.24
CA TYR A 212 -6.04 5.93 -3.05
C TYR A 212 -6.37 6.93 -1.95
N GLY A 213 -6.69 6.46 -0.75
CA GLY A 213 -6.85 7.34 0.40
C GLY A 213 -5.58 8.12 0.68
N CYS A 214 -5.71 9.44 0.82
CA CYS A 214 -4.56 10.33 1.00
C CYS A 214 -3.94 10.17 2.39
N LEU A 215 -2.63 9.93 2.46
CA LEU A 215 -1.91 9.81 3.72
C LEU A 215 -2.02 11.07 4.57
N HIS A 216 -1.89 12.28 3.94
CA HIS A 216 -1.98 13.57 4.64
C HIS A 216 -3.36 13.81 5.26
N ILE A 217 -4.43 13.27 4.68
CA ILE A 217 -5.78 13.29 5.27
C ILE A 217 -5.84 12.33 6.45
N SER A 218 -5.30 11.11 6.30
CA SER A 218 -5.24 10.10 7.34
C SER A 218 -4.31 10.48 8.51
N TRP A 219 -3.43 11.47 8.30
CA TRP A 219 -2.47 11.95 9.29
C TRP A 219 -3.13 12.58 10.50
N ASN A 220 -4.21 13.34 10.29
CA ASN A 220 -4.97 14.03 11.32
C ASN A 220 -6.33 13.38 11.55
N GLY A 221 -6.84 13.46 12.77
CA GLY A 221 -8.14 12.93 13.17
C GLY A 221 -8.48 13.32 14.60
N SER A 222 -9.67 12.96 15.08
CA SER A 222 -10.17 13.37 16.39
C SER A 222 -9.47 12.68 17.56
N SER A 223 -8.89 11.49 17.35
CA SER A 223 -8.25 10.67 18.40
C SER A 223 -7.17 9.76 17.81
N ALA A 224 -6.31 9.19 18.66
CA ALA A 224 -5.20 8.35 18.25
C ALA A 224 -5.62 7.13 17.41
N ASN A 225 -6.82 6.57 17.65
CA ASN A 225 -7.34 5.46 16.88
C ASN A 225 -8.00 5.88 15.54
N GLN A 226 -7.94 7.16 15.18
CA GLN A 226 -8.48 7.71 13.93
C GLN A 226 -7.47 8.52 13.13
N ARG A 227 -6.16 8.42 13.48
CA ARG A 227 -5.10 9.17 12.80
C ARG A 227 -3.76 8.46 12.85
N LEU A 228 -2.91 8.72 11.87
CA LEU A 228 -1.61 8.08 11.72
C LEU A 228 -0.52 8.70 12.59
N ARG A 229 -0.56 10.03 12.78
CA ARG A 229 0.55 10.78 13.40
C ARG A 229 0.96 10.27 14.78
N ASP A 230 0.00 9.86 15.62
CA ASP A 230 0.30 9.42 16.99
C ASP A 230 1.14 8.14 17.03
N TRP A 231 1.16 7.39 15.93
CA TRP A 231 1.89 6.15 15.76
C TRP A 231 3.18 6.32 14.97
N LEU A 232 3.13 7.13 13.90
CA LEU A 232 4.25 7.27 12.97
C LEU A 232 5.16 8.46 13.29
N ASP A 233 4.62 9.54 13.84
CA ASP A 233 5.36 10.73 14.30
C ASP A 233 4.65 11.37 15.51
N PRO A 234 4.78 10.82 16.73
CA PRO A 234 4.11 11.35 17.91
C PRO A 234 4.41 12.82 18.22
N SER A 235 5.59 13.29 17.83
CA SER A 235 5.98 14.71 17.97
C SER A 235 5.31 15.61 16.94
N ASN A 236 4.78 15.03 15.86
CA ASN A 236 4.20 15.72 14.71
C ASN A 236 5.11 16.84 14.16
N SER A 237 6.39 16.54 14.07
CA SER A 237 7.45 17.49 13.66
C SER A 237 7.98 17.24 12.26
N ASN A 238 7.59 16.14 11.63
CA ASN A 238 8.06 15.76 10.31
C ASN A 238 6.91 15.75 9.30
N THR A 239 7.20 16.20 8.09
CA THR A 239 6.28 16.07 6.93
C THR A 239 6.71 14.93 6.02
N VAL A 240 7.94 14.47 6.13
CA VAL A 240 8.50 13.36 5.38
C VAL A 240 9.41 12.52 6.26
N LEU A 241 9.49 11.24 5.96
CA LEU A 241 10.43 10.30 6.56
C LEU A 241 10.90 9.34 5.45
N ASP A 242 12.19 9.07 5.39
CA ASP A 242 12.74 8.01 4.54
C ASP A 242 12.65 6.64 5.23
N GLY A 243 12.62 5.58 4.44
CA GLY A 243 12.55 4.21 4.95
C GLY A 243 13.91 3.60 5.28
#